data_6722ba6d59b00129c41085d06ddc4a35
#
_entry.id   6722ba6d59b00129c41085d06ddc4a35
#
_cell.length_a   1.000
_cell.length_b   1.000
_cell.length_c   1.000
_cell.angle_alpha   90.00
_cell.angle_beta   90.00
_cell.angle_gamma   90.00
#
_symmetry.space_group_name_H-M   'P 1'
#
loop_
_entity.id
_entity.type
_entity.pdbx_description
1 polymer ?
#
loop_
_entity_poly.entity_id
_entity_poly.type
_entity_poly.pdbx_seq_one_letter_code
_entity_poly.pdbx_strand_id
1 'polypeptide(L)'
;MELTKYEHACVRVEKNGKVLVIDPGTFTESPVLDGADAVLITHEHWDHVDVDKLKAASPALEIYTCEGVAAALTDLPGKVQVVRHGDAFETAGFRVRAFGEWHAKNHPDVPVQNIGFLIDDEIFYPGDALTVPGVEVPTLLVPTGGPWLKLGDMVEYLRTVHPGRAFSTHDGLYNDTGLGLVDTWLKTESETQNADFRRLAVGESATLS
;
A
#
# COMPACT_ATOMS: atom_id res chain seq x y z
N MET A 1 13.47 -8.22 7.24
CA MET A 1 12.82 -7.24 6.33
C MET A 1 12.50 -6.01 7.14
N GLU A 2 12.69 -4.80 6.59
CA GLU A 2 12.33 -3.54 7.26
C GLU A 2 11.26 -2.83 6.44
N LEU A 3 10.18 -2.40 7.09
CA LEU A 3 9.10 -1.62 6.50
C LEU A 3 9.13 -0.23 7.11
N THR A 4 9.21 0.81 6.29
CA THR A 4 9.17 2.21 6.70
C THR A 4 7.92 2.89 6.16
N LYS A 5 7.14 3.53 7.04
CA LYS A 5 5.96 4.32 6.65
C LYS A 5 6.40 5.69 6.16
N TYR A 6 5.85 6.13 5.05
CA TYR A 6 5.96 7.48 4.53
C TYR A 6 4.60 8.17 4.55
N GLU A 7 4.49 9.33 3.94
CA GLU A 7 3.26 10.10 3.96
C GLU A 7 2.10 9.34 3.28
N HIS A 8 0.94 9.42 3.85
CA HIS A 8 -0.34 8.92 3.33
C HIS A 8 -0.31 7.41 3.01
N ALA A 9 -0.33 7.07 1.73
CA ALA A 9 -0.37 5.70 1.23
C ALA A 9 1.03 5.06 1.08
N CYS A 10 2.09 5.89 1.04
CA CYS A 10 3.41 5.43 0.67
C CYS A 10 4.11 4.62 1.76
N VAL A 11 4.68 3.49 1.37
CA VAL A 11 5.56 2.69 2.21
C VAL A 11 6.78 2.22 1.44
N ARG A 12 7.88 1.99 2.14
CA ARG A 12 9.14 1.46 1.61
C ARG A 12 9.50 0.19 2.36
N VAL A 13 9.87 -0.85 1.62
CA VAL A 13 10.27 -2.15 2.16
C VAL A 13 11.70 -2.45 1.73
N GLU A 14 12.56 -2.78 2.70
CA GLU A 14 13.96 -3.09 2.45
C GLU A 14 14.30 -4.51 2.90
N LYS A 15 15.02 -5.24 2.04
CA LYS A 15 15.48 -6.60 2.29
C LYS A 15 16.78 -6.88 1.55
N ASN A 16 17.82 -7.33 2.25
CA ASN A 16 19.11 -7.73 1.65
C ASN A 16 19.73 -6.64 0.75
N GLY A 17 19.61 -5.37 1.14
CA GLY A 17 20.10 -4.23 0.37
C GLY A 17 19.29 -3.89 -0.88
N LYS A 18 18.10 -4.46 -1.03
CA LYS A 18 17.13 -4.18 -2.08
C LYS A 18 15.95 -3.40 -1.55
N VAL A 19 15.41 -2.52 -2.37
CA VAL A 19 14.41 -1.53 -2.02
C VAL A 19 13.20 -1.63 -2.94
N LEU A 20 12.03 -1.84 -2.31
CA LEU A 20 10.72 -1.83 -2.93
C LEU A 20 9.89 -0.68 -2.37
N VAL A 21 9.33 0.17 -3.21
CA VAL A 21 8.44 1.27 -2.82
C VAL A 21 7.02 0.96 -3.29
N ILE A 22 6.03 1.32 -2.48
CA ILE A 22 4.61 1.12 -2.81
C ILE A 22 3.91 2.47 -2.73
N ASP A 23 3.12 2.78 -3.76
CA ASP A 23 2.26 3.95 -3.89
C ASP A 23 2.94 5.31 -3.55
N PRO A 24 4.02 5.70 -4.28
CA PRO A 24 4.67 6.99 -4.12
C PRO A 24 3.85 8.12 -4.76
N GLY A 25 2.71 8.46 -4.16
CA GLY A 25 1.78 9.48 -4.63
C GLY A 25 2.25 10.92 -4.38
N THR A 26 1.40 11.88 -4.73
CA THR A 26 1.73 13.32 -4.63
C THR A 26 1.84 13.82 -3.19
N PHE A 27 1.23 13.13 -2.22
CA PHE A 27 1.40 13.45 -0.80
C PHE A 27 2.78 13.11 -0.24
N THR A 28 3.53 12.24 -0.91
CA THR A 28 4.85 11.82 -0.44
C THR A 28 5.87 12.91 -0.75
N GLU A 29 6.28 13.68 0.26
CA GLU A 29 7.26 14.75 0.12
C GLU A 29 8.71 14.26 0.21
N SER A 30 8.92 13.12 0.86
CA SER A 30 10.24 12.53 1.07
C SER A 30 10.84 11.97 -0.23
N PRO A 31 12.17 11.91 -0.37
CA PRO A 31 12.84 11.33 -1.52
C PRO A 31 12.79 9.78 -1.50
N VAL A 32 11.56 9.24 -1.39
CA VAL A 32 11.30 7.81 -1.16
C VAL A 32 11.83 6.91 -2.28
N LEU A 33 11.96 7.46 -3.51
CA LEU A 33 12.46 6.72 -4.68
C LEU A 33 13.99 6.68 -4.77
N ASP A 34 14.71 7.36 -3.87
CA ASP A 34 16.17 7.31 -3.86
C ASP A 34 16.66 5.89 -3.54
N GLY A 35 17.42 5.33 -4.49
CA GLY A 35 17.90 3.96 -4.38
C GLY A 35 16.84 2.87 -4.51
N ALA A 36 15.61 3.19 -4.93
CA ALA A 36 14.58 2.19 -5.20
C ALA A 36 14.96 1.30 -6.40
N ASP A 37 14.80 -0.02 -6.23
CA ASP A 37 14.99 -1.00 -7.30
C ASP A 37 13.67 -1.25 -8.05
N ALA A 38 12.53 -1.25 -7.34
CA ALA A 38 11.21 -1.45 -7.93
C ALA A 38 10.12 -0.63 -7.22
N VAL A 39 9.02 -0.40 -7.94
CA VAL A 39 7.81 0.27 -7.44
C VAL A 39 6.59 -0.59 -7.75
N LEU A 40 5.70 -0.74 -6.75
CA LEU A 40 4.36 -1.27 -6.93
C LEU A 40 3.37 -0.11 -6.82
N ILE A 41 2.41 -0.03 -7.75
CA ILE A 41 1.37 1.00 -7.73
C ILE A 41 0.01 0.32 -7.83
N THR A 42 -0.85 0.59 -6.85
CA THR A 42 -2.14 -0.10 -6.73
C THR A 42 -3.17 0.42 -7.73
N HIS A 43 -3.26 1.74 -7.93
CA HIS A 43 -4.26 2.37 -8.80
C HIS A 43 -3.87 3.79 -9.22
N GLU A 44 -4.68 4.42 -10.09
CA GLU A 44 -4.36 5.67 -10.80
C GLU A 44 -4.65 6.96 -10.04
N HIS A 45 -5.16 6.94 -8.81
CA HIS A 45 -5.37 8.17 -8.06
C HIS A 45 -4.04 8.86 -7.73
N TRP A 46 -4.08 10.19 -7.80
CA TRP A 46 -2.90 11.05 -7.64
C TRP A 46 -2.20 10.93 -6.28
N ASP A 47 -2.91 10.51 -5.26
CA ASP A 47 -2.38 10.24 -3.92
C ASP A 47 -1.65 8.89 -3.80
N HIS A 48 -1.72 8.03 -4.84
CA HIS A 48 -1.00 6.75 -4.95
C HIS A 48 0.06 6.76 -6.06
N VAL A 49 -0.07 7.64 -7.07
CA VAL A 49 0.91 7.76 -8.13
C VAL A 49 1.25 9.22 -8.43
N ASP A 50 2.54 9.54 -8.42
CA ASP A 50 3.09 10.81 -8.91
C ASP A 50 3.95 10.54 -10.14
N VAL A 51 3.40 10.83 -11.30
CA VAL A 51 4.03 10.57 -12.61
C VAL A 51 5.34 11.36 -12.77
N ASP A 52 5.40 12.59 -12.24
CA ASP A 52 6.59 13.43 -12.37
C ASP A 52 7.74 12.93 -11.48
N LYS A 53 7.43 12.43 -10.28
CA LYS A 53 8.42 11.74 -9.42
C LYS A 53 8.97 10.49 -10.10
N LEU A 54 8.11 9.67 -10.71
CA LEU A 54 8.53 8.48 -11.43
C LEU A 54 9.41 8.82 -12.65
N LYS A 55 9.10 9.89 -13.39
CA LYS A 55 9.92 10.38 -14.51
C LYS A 55 11.30 10.87 -14.05
N ALA A 56 11.39 11.45 -12.87
CA ALA A 56 12.65 11.93 -12.31
C ALA A 56 13.50 10.80 -11.68
N ALA A 57 12.91 9.63 -11.44
CA ALA A 57 13.60 8.49 -10.85
C ALA A 57 14.57 7.80 -11.81
N SER A 58 15.27 6.78 -11.31
CA SER A 58 16.22 6.01 -12.13
C SER A 58 15.54 5.36 -13.35
N PRO A 59 16.14 5.45 -14.57
CA PRO A 59 15.62 4.74 -15.73
C PRO A 59 15.69 3.20 -15.61
N ALA A 60 16.39 2.68 -14.60
CA ALA A 60 16.44 1.25 -14.31
C ALA A 60 15.28 0.78 -13.41
N LEU A 61 14.45 1.71 -12.90
CA LEU A 61 13.35 1.41 -12.01
C LEU A 61 12.31 0.51 -12.71
N GLU A 62 11.96 -0.61 -12.06
CA GLU A 62 10.88 -1.49 -12.51
C GLU A 62 9.58 -1.09 -11.84
N ILE A 63 8.49 -0.98 -12.62
CA ILE A 63 7.17 -0.56 -12.12
C ILE A 63 6.15 -1.65 -12.44
N TYR A 64 5.44 -2.09 -11.42
CA TYR A 64 4.37 -3.08 -11.53
C TYR A 64 3.05 -2.44 -11.09
N THR A 65 2.02 -2.53 -11.92
CA THR A 65 0.77 -1.81 -11.70
C THR A 65 -0.40 -2.39 -12.49
N CYS A 66 -1.61 -1.82 -12.31
CA CYS A 66 -2.80 -2.13 -13.10
C CYS A 66 -2.79 -1.42 -14.47
N GLU A 67 -3.73 -1.78 -15.34
CA GLU A 67 -3.85 -1.18 -16.69
C GLU A 67 -4.13 0.34 -16.65
N GLY A 68 -4.95 0.79 -15.68
CA GLY A 68 -5.29 2.21 -15.53
C GLY A 68 -4.05 3.08 -15.32
N VAL A 69 -3.17 2.68 -14.40
CA VAL A 69 -1.89 3.38 -14.15
C VAL A 69 -0.96 3.27 -15.35
N ALA A 70 -0.80 2.07 -15.92
CA ALA A 70 0.12 1.85 -17.03
C ALA A 70 -0.24 2.74 -18.24
N ALA A 71 -1.52 3.01 -18.47
CA ALA A 71 -1.98 3.92 -19.52
C ALA A 71 -1.48 5.38 -19.34
N ALA A 72 -1.27 5.82 -18.09
CA ALA A 72 -0.74 7.13 -17.76
C ALA A 72 0.81 7.19 -17.80
N LEU A 73 1.48 6.04 -17.83
CA LEU A 73 2.94 5.92 -17.71
C LEU A 73 3.64 5.57 -19.05
N THR A 74 3.00 5.81 -20.19
CA THR A 74 3.52 5.44 -21.52
C THR A 74 4.85 6.08 -21.88
N ASP A 75 5.15 7.25 -21.30
CA ASP A 75 6.36 8.04 -21.61
C ASP A 75 7.48 7.83 -20.57
N LEU A 76 7.32 6.85 -19.66
CA LEU A 76 8.35 6.60 -18.65
C LEU A 76 9.57 5.89 -19.26
N PRO A 77 10.79 6.28 -18.84
CA PRO A 77 12.02 5.60 -19.28
C PRO A 77 12.18 4.21 -18.64
N GLY A 78 11.42 3.90 -17.58
CA GLY A 78 11.45 2.63 -16.86
C GLY A 78 10.61 1.53 -17.52
N LYS A 79 10.70 0.32 -16.97
CA LYS A 79 9.88 -0.80 -17.41
C LYS A 79 8.57 -0.82 -16.63
N VAL A 80 7.47 -0.52 -17.30
CA VAL A 80 6.12 -0.67 -16.72
C VAL A 80 5.56 -2.03 -17.09
N GLN A 81 5.16 -2.81 -16.11
CA GLN A 81 4.57 -4.13 -16.26
C GLN A 81 3.16 -4.12 -15.68
N VAL A 82 2.18 -4.51 -16.49
CA VAL A 82 0.79 -4.66 -16.05
C VAL A 82 0.63 -5.99 -15.35
N VAL A 83 0.06 -5.95 -14.16
CA VAL A 83 -0.28 -7.13 -13.36
C VAL A 83 -1.77 -7.15 -13.03
N ARG A 84 -2.32 -8.35 -12.85
CA ARG A 84 -3.73 -8.61 -12.61
C ARG A 84 -3.91 -9.54 -11.41
N HIS A 85 -5.13 -9.63 -10.93
CA HIS A 85 -5.49 -10.61 -9.90
C HIS A 85 -5.02 -12.02 -10.28
N GLY A 86 -4.31 -12.66 -9.36
CA GLY A 86 -3.77 -14.02 -9.52
C GLY A 86 -2.36 -14.07 -10.11
N ASP A 87 -1.81 -12.97 -10.61
CA ASP A 87 -0.42 -12.93 -11.07
C ASP A 87 0.55 -13.09 -9.90
N ALA A 88 1.66 -13.77 -10.18
CA ALA A 88 2.79 -13.92 -9.27
C ALA A 88 4.09 -13.63 -10.03
N PHE A 89 4.97 -12.84 -9.43
CA PHE A 89 6.23 -12.43 -10.04
C PHE A 89 7.31 -12.18 -8.98
N GLU A 90 8.53 -12.03 -9.44
CA GLU A 90 9.67 -11.61 -8.61
C GLU A 90 10.24 -10.29 -9.13
N THR A 91 10.52 -9.37 -8.24
CA THR A 91 11.20 -8.11 -8.53
C THR A 91 12.09 -7.69 -7.36
N ALA A 92 13.28 -7.18 -7.65
CA ALA A 92 14.23 -6.72 -6.63
C ALA A 92 14.49 -7.76 -5.49
N GLY A 93 14.34 -9.07 -5.79
CA GLY A 93 14.49 -10.15 -4.81
C GLY A 93 13.30 -10.32 -3.85
N PHE A 94 12.18 -9.67 -4.13
CA PHE A 94 10.89 -9.88 -3.46
C PHE A 94 9.98 -10.76 -4.32
N ARG A 95 9.29 -11.70 -3.70
CA ARG A 95 8.19 -12.44 -4.32
C ARG A 95 6.90 -11.67 -4.10
N VAL A 96 6.15 -11.42 -5.17
CA VAL A 96 4.92 -10.63 -5.11
C VAL A 96 3.77 -11.42 -5.73
N ARG A 97 2.63 -11.41 -5.06
CA ARG A 97 1.35 -11.92 -5.59
C ARG A 97 0.33 -10.80 -5.64
N ALA A 98 -0.40 -10.70 -6.74
CA ALA A 98 -1.39 -9.65 -6.99
C ALA A 98 -2.81 -10.13 -6.67
N PHE A 99 -3.60 -9.28 -5.98
CA PHE A 99 -4.96 -9.58 -5.54
C PHE A 99 -5.91 -8.42 -5.80
N GLY A 100 -7.19 -8.72 -5.99
CA GLY A 100 -8.23 -7.72 -6.22
C GLY A 100 -8.28 -7.25 -7.68
N GLU A 101 -9.25 -6.39 -7.97
CA GLU A 101 -9.46 -5.85 -9.31
C GLU A 101 -9.95 -4.40 -9.27
N TRP A 102 -10.67 -4.03 -8.21
CA TRP A 102 -11.40 -2.77 -8.15
C TRP A 102 -11.17 -2.06 -6.83
N HIS A 103 -11.05 -0.75 -6.93
CA HIS A 103 -11.09 0.19 -5.82
C HIS A 103 -12.43 0.10 -5.07
N ALA A 104 -12.42 0.27 -3.75
CA ALA A 104 -13.65 0.43 -2.99
C ALA A 104 -14.46 1.60 -3.55
N LYS A 105 -15.79 1.44 -3.58
CA LYS A 105 -16.67 2.34 -4.32
C LYS A 105 -16.62 3.77 -3.80
N ASN A 106 -15.93 4.64 -4.51
CA ASN A 106 -15.83 6.07 -4.23
C ASN A 106 -16.91 6.86 -4.99
N HIS A 107 -17.12 6.55 -6.27
CA HIS A 107 -18.15 7.15 -7.10
C HIS A 107 -19.01 6.06 -7.78
N PRO A 108 -20.36 6.23 -7.89
CA PRO A 108 -21.23 5.17 -8.40
C PRO A 108 -20.96 4.78 -9.86
N ASP A 109 -20.52 5.73 -10.67
CA ASP A 109 -20.45 5.57 -12.13
C ASP A 109 -19.02 5.55 -12.69
N VAL A 110 -18.01 5.62 -11.82
CA VAL A 110 -16.59 5.63 -12.23
C VAL A 110 -15.85 4.49 -11.52
N PRO A 111 -15.78 3.31 -12.14
CA PRO A 111 -14.96 2.23 -11.63
C PRO A 111 -13.47 2.57 -11.83
N VAL A 112 -12.67 2.33 -10.81
CA VAL A 112 -11.22 2.48 -10.82
C VAL A 112 -10.61 1.11 -10.56
N GLN A 113 -9.62 0.69 -11.35
CA GLN A 113 -8.89 -0.53 -11.08
C GLN A 113 -8.06 -0.36 -9.80
N ASN A 114 -7.93 -1.43 -9.02
CA ASN A 114 -7.05 -1.46 -7.86
C ASN A 114 -6.50 -2.87 -7.67
N ILE A 115 -5.18 -2.98 -7.61
CA ILE A 115 -4.46 -4.23 -7.35
C ILE A 115 -3.74 -4.14 -6.02
N GLY A 116 -4.08 -5.02 -5.10
CA GLY A 116 -3.33 -5.21 -3.86
C GLY A 116 -2.17 -6.18 -4.05
N PHE A 117 -1.16 -6.08 -3.21
CA PHE A 117 0.07 -6.85 -3.29
C PHE A 117 0.36 -7.60 -1.99
N LEU A 118 0.63 -8.90 -2.10
CA LEU A 118 1.20 -9.71 -1.03
C LEU A 118 2.68 -9.93 -1.33
N ILE A 119 3.54 -9.43 -0.45
CA ILE A 119 4.98 -9.38 -0.62
C ILE A 119 5.63 -10.38 0.32
N ASP A 120 6.41 -11.31 -0.21
CA ASP A 120 7.14 -12.38 0.50
C ASP A 120 6.27 -13.23 1.44
N ASP A 121 4.96 -13.35 1.17
CA ASP A 121 3.96 -13.96 2.06
C ASP A 121 3.91 -13.31 3.48
N GLU A 122 4.46 -12.12 3.65
CA GLU A 122 4.60 -11.41 4.92
C GLU A 122 3.74 -10.13 4.98
N ILE A 123 3.78 -9.29 3.93
CA ILE A 123 3.10 -7.99 3.92
C ILE A 123 1.98 -8.01 2.89
N PHE A 124 0.75 -7.75 3.30
CA PHE A 124 -0.34 -7.50 2.38
C PHE A 124 -0.72 -6.01 2.38
N TYR A 125 -0.66 -5.41 1.18
CA TYR A 125 -1.08 -4.04 0.92
C TYR A 125 -2.27 -4.06 -0.05
N PRO A 126 -3.49 -3.76 0.40
CA PRO A 126 -4.69 -3.83 -0.44
C PRO A 126 -4.88 -2.63 -1.37
N GLY A 127 -4.14 -1.51 -1.19
CA GLY A 127 -4.47 -0.23 -1.78
C GLY A 127 -5.78 0.31 -1.21
N ASP A 128 -6.57 0.96 -2.04
CA ASP A 128 -7.87 1.56 -1.69
C ASP A 128 -9.03 0.57 -1.86
N ALA A 129 -8.84 -0.62 -1.30
CA ALA A 129 -9.83 -1.69 -1.27
C ALA A 129 -9.77 -2.47 0.05
N LEU A 130 -10.85 -3.17 0.37
CA LEU A 130 -10.91 -4.09 1.50
C LEU A 130 -10.84 -5.55 0.99
N THR A 131 -9.88 -5.81 0.11
CA THR A 131 -9.67 -7.12 -0.51
C THR A 131 -9.20 -8.12 0.52
N VAL A 132 -9.92 -9.23 0.67
CA VAL A 132 -9.51 -10.37 1.49
C VAL A 132 -8.76 -11.36 0.59
N PRO A 133 -7.45 -11.57 0.77
CA PRO A 133 -6.66 -12.36 -0.18
C PRO A 133 -6.91 -13.87 -0.10
N GLY A 134 -7.62 -14.35 0.93
CA GLY A 134 -7.93 -15.77 1.11
C GLY A 134 -6.73 -16.64 1.49
N VAL A 135 -5.65 -16.01 1.93
CA VAL A 135 -4.42 -16.64 2.44
C VAL A 135 -4.03 -15.97 3.75
N GLU A 136 -3.12 -16.58 4.50
CA GLU A 136 -2.57 -15.98 5.70
C GLU A 136 -1.87 -14.64 5.40
N VAL A 137 -2.12 -13.65 6.27
CA VAL A 137 -1.53 -12.30 6.18
C VAL A 137 -0.86 -11.99 7.52
N PRO A 138 0.44 -12.20 7.68
CA PRO A 138 1.13 -11.86 8.92
C PRO A 138 1.10 -10.37 9.25
N THR A 139 1.30 -9.51 8.23
CA THR A 139 1.29 -8.05 8.36
C THR A 139 0.36 -7.42 7.32
N LEU A 140 -0.67 -6.71 7.79
CA LEU A 140 -1.60 -5.96 6.94
C LEU A 140 -1.26 -4.47 6.95
N LEU A 141 -1.12 -3.85 5.79
CA LEU A 141 -1.12 -2.40 5.64
C LEU A 141 -2.57 -1.96 5.43
N VAL A 142 -3.23 -1.56 6.52
CA VAL A 142 -4.68 -1.29 6.52
C VAL A 142 -4.98 0.15 6.15
N PRO A 143 -5.82 0.42 5.13
CA PRO A 143 -6.30 1.77 4.88
C PRO A 143 -7.20 2.23 6.05
N THR A 144 -6.94 3.43 6.56
CA THR A 144 -7.64 3.95 7.77
C THR A 144 -8.40 5.24 7.51
N GLY A 145 -8.26 5.84 6.32
CA GLY A 145 -8.96 7.04 5.91
C GLY A 145 -9.38 7.00 4.45
N GLY A 146 -10.16 8.00 4.04
CA GLY A 146 -10.60 8.15 2.67
C GLY A 146 -12.11 8.41 2.56
N PRO A 147 -12.56 9.09 1.48
CA PRO A 147 -13.98 9.42 1.29
C PRO A 147 -14.85 8.18 1.05
N TRP A 148 -14.24 7.05 0.73
CA TRP A 148 -14.87 5.77 0.43
C TRP A 148 -14.92 4.83 1.65
N LEU A 149 -14.18 5.13 2.72
CA LEU A 149 -13.98 4.24 3.87
C LEU A 149 -14.75 4.74 5.09
N LYS A 150 -15.53 3.86 5.70
CA LYS A 150 -16.06 4.07 7.05
C LYS A 150 -15.15 3.38 8.07
N LEU A 151 -15.02 3.98 9.23
CA LEU A 151 -14.21 3.42 10.32
C LEU A 151 -14.67 2.01 10.74
N GLY A 152 -15.99 1.77 10.71
CA GLY A 152 -16.55 0.44 10.97
C GLY A 152 -16.12 -0.62 9.93
N ASP A 153 -16.02 -0.22 8.66
CA ASP A 153 -15.58 -1.14 7.59
C ASP A 153 -14.09 -1.54 7.78
N MET A 154 -13.26 -0.60 8.25
CA MET A 154 -11.86 -0.89 8.63
C MET A 154 -11.79 -1.92 9.77
N VAL A 155 -12.61 -1.75 10.81
CA VAL A 155 -12.68 -2.69 11.94
C VAL A 155 -13.12 -4.08 11.48
N GLU A 156 -14.16 -4.18 10.66
CA GLU A 156 -14.63 -5.44 10.09
C GLU A 156 -13.55 -6.10 9.20
N TYR A 157 -12.81 -5.30 8.47
CA TYR A 157 -11.71 -5.78 7.63
C TYR A 157 -10.57 -6.39 8.46
N LEU A 158 -10.13 -5.71 9.54
CA LEU A 158 -9.15 -6.25 10.49
C LEU A 158 -9.60 -7.59 11.08
N ARG A 159 -10.88 -7.72 11.44
CA ARG A 159 -11.45 -8.96 11.98
C ARG A 159 -11.54 -10.07 10.93
N THR A 160 -11.80 -9.71 9.68
CA THR A 160 -11.94 -10.68 8.58
C THR A 160 -10.58 -11.22 8.13
N VAL A 161 -9.58 -10.34 7.97
CA VAL A 161 -8.22 -10.73 7.59
C VAL A 161 -7.48 -11.38 8.74
N HIS A 162 -7.71 -10.91 9.96
CA HIS A 162 -7.14 -11.40 11.21
C HIS A 162 -5.60 -11.48 11.19
N PRO A 163 -4.90 -10.38 10.89
CA PRO A 163 -3.45 -10.37 10.80
C PRO A 163 -2.80 -10.37 12.20
N GLY A 164 -1.56 -10.84 12.29
CA GLY A 164 -0.77 -10.72 13.52
C GLY A 164 -0.32 -9.28 13.80
N ARG A 165 -0.17 -8.46 12.74
CA ARG A 165 0.19 -7.04 12.79
C ARG A 165 -0.62 -6.26 11.76
N ALA A 166 -0.99 -5.03 12.09
CA ALA A 166 -1.55 -4.10 11.12
C ALA A 166 -1.00 -2.68 11.33
N PHE A 167 -0.54 -2.08 10.24
CA PHE A 167 -0.06 -0.71 10.23
C PHE A 167 -0.95 0.15 9.33
N SER A 168 -1.33 1.34 9.84
CA SER A 168 -2.18 2.29 9.14
C SER A 168 -1.51 2.81 7.87
N THR A 169 -2.28 2.87 6.80
CA THR A 169 -2.00 3.63 5.58
C THR A 169 -3.20 4.52 5.24
N HIS A 170 -3.06 5.37 4.22
CA HIS A 170 -4.13 6.26 3.75
C HIS A 170 -4.66 7.21 4.84
N ASP A 171 -3.77 7.72 5.68
CA ASP A 171 -4.08 8.52 6.88
C ASP A 171 -3.83 10.02 6.71
N GLY A 172 -3.23 10.46 5.60
CA GLY A 172 -2.81 11.85 5.37
C GLY A 172 -3.95 12.86 5.16
N LEU A 173 -5.21 12.39 5.06
CA LEU A 173 -6.39 13.25 4.93
C LEU A 173 -6.95 13.70 6.30
N TYR A 174 -6.47 13.14 7.38
CA TYR A 174 -6.96 13.42 8.72
C TYR A 174 -6.12 14.48 9.44
N ASN A 175 -6.80 15.29 10.23
CA ASN A 175 -6.17 16.12 11.26
C ASN A 175 -5.93 15.25 12.53
N ASP A 176 -5.26 15.84 13.54
CA ASP A 176 -4.92 15.16 14.80
C ASP A 176 -6.14 14.51 15.49
N THR A 177 -7.31 15.11 15.40
CA THR A 177 -8.54 14.55 15.99
C THR A 177 -8.97 13.28 15.24
N GLY A 178 -8.94 13.30 13.91
CA GLY A 178 -9.24 12.12 13.09
C GLY A 178 -8.22 11.00 13.30
N LEU A 179 -6.93 11.34 13.35
CA LEU A 179 -5.86 10.39 13.65
C LEU A 179 -6.02 9.77 15.04
N GLY A 180 -6.40 10.55 16.05
CA GLY A 180 -6.68 10.06 17.40
C GLY A 180 -7.85 9.06 17.47
N LEU A 181 -8.87 9.23 16.60
CA LEU A 181 -9.95 8.24 16.47
C LEU A 181 -9.45 6.94 15.84
N VAL A 182 -8.63 7.01 14.79
CA VAL A 182 -7.99 5.84 14.18
C VAL A 182 -7.15 5.09 15.21
N ASP A 183 -6.28 5.80 15.95
CA ASP A 183 -5.44 5.21 17.00
C ASP A 183 -6.26 4.49 18.07
N THR A 184 -7.39 5.09 18.47
CA THR A 184 -8.30 4.49 19.45
C THR A 184 -8.87 3.15 18.98
N TRP A 185 -9.32 3.07 17.72
CA TRP A 185 -9.91 1.85 17.19
C TRP A 185 -8.86 0.79 16.86
N LEU A 186 -7.69 1.18 16.33
CA LEU A 186 -6.57 0.25 16.13
C LEU A 186 -6.15 -0.37 17.46
N LYS A 187 -6.01 0.42 18.52
CA LYS A 187 -5.69 -0.06 19.86
C LYS A 187 -6.76 -1.01 20.40
N THR A 188 -8.03 -0.66 20.26
CA THR A 188 -9.15 -1.51 20.72
C THR A 188 -9.14 -2.87 20.02
N GLU A 189 -8.93 -2.89 18.71
CA GLU A 189 -8.86 -4.15 17.95
C GLU A 189 -7.57 -4.92 18.24
N SER A 190 -6.44 -4.23 18.45
CA SER A 190 -5.17 -4.82 18.88
C SER A 190 -5.33 -5.61 20.18
N GLU A 191 -5.96 -5.01 21.18
CA GLU A 191 -6.25 -5.65 22.47
C GLU A 191 -7.25 -6.82 22.30
N THR A 192 -8.29 -6.64 21.49
CA THR A 192 -9.35 -7.65 21.25
C THR A 192 -8.81 -8.88 20.54
N GLN A 193 -7.92 -8.71 19.58
CA GLN A 193 -7.37 -9.79 18.75
C GLN A 193 -6.02 -10.31 19.28
N ASN A 194 -5.47 -9.71 20.34
CA ASN A 194 -4.13 -10.01 20.86
C ASN A 194 -3.05 -9.91 19.76
N ALA A 195 -3.06 -8.81 19.02
CA ALA A 195 -2.22 -8.53 17.87
C ALA A 195 -1.56 -7.14 17.98
N ASP A 196 -0.65 -6.75 17.07
CA ASP A 196 -0.01 -5.42 17.06
C ASP A 196 -0.64 -4.55 15.95
N PHE A 197 -1.67 -3.76 16.29
CA PHE A 197 -2.30 -2.83 15.37
C PHE A 197 -2.05 -1.40 15.79
N ARG A 198 -1.42 -0.60 14.92
CA ARG A 198 -1.06 0.78 15.24
C ARG A 198 -0.77 1.60 13.99
N ARG A 199 -0.72 2.91 14.14
CA ARG A 199 -0.09 3.80 13.16
C ARG A 199 1.42 3.84 13.40
N LEU A 200 2.17 3.86 12.30
CA LEU A 200 3.56 4.28 12.29
C LEU A 200 3.61 5.77 11.92
N ALA A 201 4.48 6.52 12.56
CA ALA A 201 4.76 7.90 12.15
C ALA A 201 5.50 7.91 10.81
N VAL A 202 5.46 9.04 10.10
CA VAL A 202 6.27 9.23 8.89
C VAL A 202 7.75 9.07 9.23
N GLY A 203 8.46 8.20 8.50
CA GLY A 203 9.85 7.82 8.73
C GLY A 203 10.04 6.77 9.83
N GLU A 204 8.98 6.33 10.52
CA GLU A 204 9.09 5.23 11.48
C GLU A 204 9.14 3.89 10.75
N SER A 205 10.01 3.01 11.24
CA SER A 205 10.21 1.67 10.68
C SER A 205 9.76 0.57 11.63
N ALA A 206 9.34 -0.55 11.05
CA ALA A 206 9.06 -1.80 11.73
C ALA A 206 9.89 -2.94 11.13
N THR A 207 10.57 -3.70 11.99
CA THR A 207 11.28 -4.91 11.58
C THR A 207 10.28 -6.07 11.48
N LEU A 208 10.25 -6.70 10.32
CA LEU A 208 9.40 -7.87 10.02
C LEU A 208 10.26 -9.13 9.93
N SER A 209 9.70 -10.24 10.30
CA SER A 209 10.40 -11.54 10.38
C SER A 209 10.75 -12.12 9.02
#